data_c31c9a576bc8cc093d629ffe534630b6
#
_entry.id   c31c9a576bc8cc093d629ffe534630b6
#
_cell.length_a   1.000
_cell.length_b   1.000
_cell.length_c   1.000
_cell.angle_alpha   90.00
_cell.angle_beta   90.00
_cell.angle_gamma   90.00
#
_symmetry.space_group_name_H-M   'P 1'
#
loop_
_entity.id
_entity.type
_entity.pdbx_description
1 polymer ?
#
loop_
_entity_poly.entity_id
_entity_poly.type
_entity_poly.pdbx_seq_one_letter_code
_entity_poly.pdbx_strand_id
1 'polypeptide(L)'
;MTIHLMENGATGDIRIKNELSRKIDINPNNNMGRSNFIQWIVRNMILDGNGNVTVYPKTRRGYLQDLIPIPPALTSYVPDGEWDYKVMINGREYSPDKVLHFALNPDSYYPWLGTGYHIALGDLANNLKQASATEKGFMSSKWKPSLIVKVDALTEEFSGPEGRSR
;
A
#
# COMPACT_ATOMS: atom_id res chain seq x y z
N MET A 1 -4.35 -14.60 1.49
CA MET A 1 -3.28 -15.12 0.59
C MET A 1 -2.80 -16.46 1.12
N THR A 2 -2.74 -17.49 0.28
CA THR A 2 -2.17 -18.80 0.62
C THR A 2 -1.07 -19.12 -0.38
N ILE A 3 0.07 -19.59 0.13
CA ILE A 3 1.23 -19.95 -0.69
C ILE A 3 1.38 -21.47 -0.56
N HIS A 4 1.35 -22.20 -1.68
CA HIS A 4 1.51 -23.64 -1.73
C HIS A 4 2.53 -24.02 -2.80
N LEU A 5 3.25 -25.11 -2.58
CA LEU A 5 4.11 -25.69 -3.58
C LEU A 5 3.27 -26.61 -4.48
N MET A 6 3.27 -26.32 -5.77
CA MET A 6 2.53 -27.08 -6.79
C MET A 6 3.50 -27.69 -7.80
N GLU A 7 3.14 -28.83 -8.34
CA GLU A 7 3.80 -29.46 -9.46
C GLU A 7 2.88 -29.41 -10.68
N ASN A 8 3.44 -28.96 -11.79
CA ASN A 8 2.68 -28.87 -13.05
C ASN A 8 2.58 -30.26 -13.64
N GLY A 9 1.41 -30.89 -13.54
CA GLY A 9 1.10 -32.23 -14.08
C GLY A 9 0.35 -32.15 -15.40
N ALA A 10 0.35 -33.23 -16.16
CA ALA A 10 -0.32 -33.32 -17.46
C ALA A 10 -1.85 -33.12 -17.39
N THR A 11 -2.45 -33.29 -16.22
CA THR A 11 -3.90 -33.14 -15.96
C THR A 11 -4.25 -31.93 -15.08
N GLY A 12 -3.27 -31.07 -14.77
CA GLY A 12 -3.41 -29.90 -13.89
C GLY A 12 -2.38 -29.86 -12.77
N ASP A 13 -2.37 -28.78 -12.03
CA ASP A 13 -1.42 -28.56 -10.95
C ASP A 13 -1.77 -29.40 -9.72
N ILE A 14 -0.82 -30.18 -9.25
CA ILE A 14 -0.97 -31.06 -8.09
C ILE A 14 -0.16 -30.49 -6.92
N ARG A 15 -0.78 -30.39 -5.75
CA ARG A 15 -0.09 -29.93 -4.55
C ARG A 15 0.93 -30.96 -4.08
N ILE A 16 2.18 -30.58 -4.04
CA ILE A 16 3.27 -31.41 -3.55
C ILE A 16 3.26 -31.43 -2.01
N LYS A 17 3.46 -32.63 -1.47
CA LYS A 17 3.62 -32.87 -0.02
C LYS A 17 5.01 -33.45 0.25
N ASN A 18 6.04 -32.60 0.18
CA ASN A 18 7.41 -32.96 0.50
C ASN A 18 7.95 -32.11 1.67
N GLU A 19 9.22 -32.27 2.04
CA GLU A 19 9.83 -31.50 3.11
C GLU A 19 9.83 -30.00 2.85
N LEU A 20 10.03 -29.57 1.59
CA LEU A 20 9.96 -28.19 1.18
C LEU A 20 8.55 -27.61 1.39
N SER A 21 7.53 -28.38 0.99
CA SER A 21 6.13 -27.98 1.18
C SER A 21 5.77 -27.88 2.68
N ARG A 22 6.27 -28.80 3.51
CA ARG A 22 6.11 -28.72 4.97
C ARG A 22 6.77 -27.46 5.53
N LYS A 23 7.97 -27.12 5.05
CA LYS A 23 8.68 -25.89 5.49
C LYS A 23 7.86 -24.64 5.15
N ILE A 24 7.32 -24.55 3.94
CA ILE A 24 6.51 -23.40 3.49
C ILE A 24 5.13 -23.40 4.18
N ASP A 25 4.49 -24.56 4.32
CA ASP A 25 3.12 -24.66 4.82
C ASP A 25 3.00 -24.55 6.35
N ILE A 26 4.02 -24.95 7.09
CA ILE A 26 3.96 -25.01 8.55
C ILE A 26 4.82 -23.92 9.19
N ASN A 27 6.10 -23.86 8.83
CA ASN A 27 7.06 -23.00 9.49
C ASN A 27 8.04 -22.36 8.49
N PRO A 28 7.58 -21.38 7.70
CA PRO A 28 8.40 -20.73 6.68
C PRO A 28 9.59 -19.98 7.26
N ASN A 29 9.46 -19.47 8.47
CA ASN A 29 10.50 -18.75 9.20
C ASN A 29 10.65 -19.29 10.61
N ASN A 30 11.88 -19.41 11.10
CA ASN A 30 12.14 -19.96 12.44
C ASN A 30 11.65 -19.06 13.58
N ASN A 31 11.52 -17.76 13.32
CA ASN A 31 11.16 -16.76 14.32
C ASN A 31 9.67 -16.40 14.30
N MET A 32 8.92 -16.84 13.26
CA MET A 32 7.50 -16.53 13.13
C MET A 32 6.74 -17.66 12.48
N GLY A 33 5.54 -17.94 12.99
CA GLY A 33 4.65 -18.91 12.39
C GLY A 33 4.13 -18.46 11.01
N ARG A 34 3.61 -19.39 10.23
CA ARG A 34 3.10 -19.16 8.86
C ARG A 34 2.11 -18.00 8.78
N SER A 35 1.16 -17.94 9.71
CA SER A 35 0.13 -16.89 9.70
C SER A 35 0.75 -15.49 9.82
N ASN A 36 1.66 -15.32 10.79
CA ASN A 36 2.34 -14.06 11.01
C ASN A 36 3.27 -13.70 9.84
N PHE A 37 3.92 -14.69 9.23
CA PHE A 37 4.77 -14.49 8.06
C PHE A 37 3.97 -13.97 6.86
N ILE A 38 2.83 -14.59 6.55
CA ILE A 38 1.96 -14.14 5.47
C ILE A 38 1.34 -12.77 5.78
N GLN A 39 0.91 -12.56 7.02
CA GLN A 39 0.39 -11.28 7.49
C GLN A 39 1.42 -10.16 7.33
N TRP A 40 2.66 -10.44 7.68
CA TRP A 40 3.77 -9.50 7.52
C TRP A 40 3.99 -9.13 6.04
N ILE A 41 4.01 -10.13 5.13
CA ILE A 41 4.15 -9.90 3.68
C ILE A 41 3.01 -9.00 3.18
N VAL A 42 1.76 -9.37 3.45
CA VAL A 42 0.58 -8.63 2.96
C VAL A 42 0.54 -7.22 3.51
N ARG A 43 0.80 -7.06 4.82
CA ARG A 43 0.82 -5.74 5.44
C ARG A 43 1.88 -4.82 4.81
N ASN A 44 3.11 -5.31 4.71
CA ASN A 44 4.20 -4.51 4.15
C ASN A 44 3.98 -4.20 2.67
N MET A 45 3.42 -5.14 1.91
CA MET A 45 3.10 -4.94 0.51
C MET A 45 2.07 -3.81 0.32
N ILE A 46 1.08 -3.70 1.20
CA ILE A 46 0.03 -2.68 1.12
C ILE A 46 0.49 -1.32 1.67
N LEU A 47 1.15 -1.32 2.83
CA LEU A 47 1.43 -0.10 3.60
C LEU A 47 2.84 0.46 3.36
N ASP A 48 3.87 -0.35 3.58
CA ASP A 48 5.24 0.15 3.69
C ASP A 48 6.07 -0.08 2.43
N GLY A 49 5.78 -1.13 1.66
CA GLY A 49 6.56 -1.57 0.51
C GLY A 49 6.12 -0.99 -0.83
N ASN A 50 5.17 -0.08 -0.84
CA ASN A 50 4.59 0.48 -2.07
C ASN A 50 4.28 -0.58 -3.14
N GLY A 51 3.60 -1.65 -2.73
CA GLY A 51 3.24 -2.76 -3.60
C GLY A 51 4.30 -3.83 -3.74
N ASN A 52 5.46 -3.71 -3.09
CA ASN A 52 6.58 -4.62 -3.25
C ASN A 52 7.05 -5.18 -1.91
N VAL A 53 7.36 -6.46 -1.86
CA VAL A 53 7.97 -7.12 -0.71
C VAL A 53 8.99 -8.15 -1.18
N THR A 54 10.15 -8.16 -0.53
CA THR A 54 11.20 -9.13 -0.78
C THR A 54 11.37 -10.07 0.39
N VAL A 55 11.53 -11.36 0.08
CA VAL A 55 11.88 -12.41 1.02
C VAL A 55 13.14 -13.09 0.52
N TYR A 56 14.14 -13.19 1.38
CA TYR A 56 15.40 -13.86 1.07
C TYR A 56 15.33 -15.34 1.49
N PRO A 57 15.44 -16.30 0.55
CA PRO A 57 15.50 -17.72 0.87
C PRO A 57 16.92 -18.07 1.34
N LYS A 58 17.07 -18.33 2.62
CA LYS A 58 18.33 -18.82 3.18
C LYS A 58 18.45 -20.30 2.91
N THR A 59 19.44 -20.69 2.10
CA THR A 59 19.72 -22.09 1.77
C THR A 59 20.98 -22.58 2.46
N ARG A 60 21.02 -23.87 2.82
CA ARG A 60 22.21 -24.56 3.34
C ARG A 60 22.34 -25.91 2.67
N ARG A 61 23.46 -26.17 2.04
CA ARG A 61 23.74 -27.41 1.28
C ARG A 61 22.65 -27.74 0.24
N GLY A 62 22.12 -26.71 -0.44
CA GLY A 62 21.06 -26.89 -1.45
C GLY A 62 19.63 -27.01 -0.91
N TYR A 63 19.43 -27.07 0.41
CA TYR A 63 18.12 -27.15 1.04
C TYR A 63 17.68 -25.80 1.59
N LEU A 64 16.39 -25.49 1.46
CA LEU A 64 15.79 -24.28 2.06
C LEU A 64 15.80 -24.41 3.59
N GLN A 65 16.59 -23.57 4.26
CA GLN A 65 16.65 -23.54 5.71
C GLN A 65 15.60 -22.56 6.30
N ASP A 66 15.48 -21.39 5.69
CA ASP A 66 14.64 -20.32 6.24
C ASP A 66 14.20 -19.34 5.15
N LEU A 67 13.03 -18.72 5.33
CA LEU A 67 12.56 -17.59 4.54
C LEU A 67 12.64 -16.33 5.38
N ILE A 68 13.58 -15.46 5.04
CA ILE A 68 13.86 -14.24 5.79
C ILE A 68 13.12 -13.09 5.13
N PRO A 69 12.07 -12.53 5.77
CA PRO A 69 11.40 -11.36 5.26
C PRO A 69 12.30 -10.14 5.42
N ILE A 70 12.49 -9.37 4.35
CA ILE A 70 13.35 -8.19 4.34
C ILE A 70 12.48 -6.94 4.47
N PRO A 71 12.75 -6.06 5.45
CA PRO A 71 12.01 -4.81 5.59
C PRO A 71 12.08 -3.96 4.31
N PRO A 72 10.95 -3.37 3.86
CA PRO A 72 10.93 -2.54 2.64
C PRO A 72 11.92 -1.38 2.67
N ALA A 73 12.18 -0.80 3.84
CA ALA A 73 13.17 0.27 4.00
C ALA A 73 14.61 -0.13 3.64
N LEU A 74 14.92 -1.42 3.65
CA LEU A 74 16.25 -1.96 3.31
C LEU A 74 16.32 -2.49 1.88
N THR A 75 15.19 -2.45 1.14
CA THR A 75 15.08 -2.97 -0.22
C THR A 75 14.86 -1.85 -1.21
N SER A 76 15.52 -1.94 -2.36
CA SER A 76 15.20 -1.13 -3.53
C SER A 76 15.31 -1.96 -4.80
N TYR A 77 14.55 -1.60 -5.80
CA TYR A 77 14.50 -2.29 -7.08
C TYR A 77 15.04 -1.36 -8.14
N VAL A 78 16.08 -1.79 -8.84
CA VAL A 78 16.78 -0.98 -9.82
C VAL A 78 16.69 -1.67 -11.18
N PRO A 79 16.24 -0.98 -12.24
CA PRO A 79 16.27 -1.53 -13.59
C PRO A 79 17.70 -1.88 -14.00
N ASP A 80 17.88 -3.05 -14.62
CA ASP A 80 19.13 -3.51 -15.17
C ASP A 80 18.97 -3.87 -16.65
N GLY A 81 19.22 -2.91 -17.51
CA GLY A 81 18.93 -3.04 -18.93
C GLY A 81 17.48 -2.69 -19.28
N GLU A 82 16.98 -3.27 -20.38
CA GLU A 82 15.68 -2.93 -20.94
C GLU A 82 14.52 -3.73 -20.31
N TRP A 83 14.79 -4.96 -19.86
CA TRP A 83 13.75 -5.90 -19.38
C TRP A 83 14.05 -6.53 -18.03
N ASP A 84 15.26 -6.37 -17.52
CA ASP A 84 15.71 -6.96 -16.28
C ASP A 84 15.78 -5.94 -15.13
N TYR A 85 15.85 -6.44 -13.92
CA TYR A 85 16.03 -5.63 -12.73
C TYR A 85 16.92 -6.33 -11.70
N LYS A 86 17.48 -5.53 -10.80
CA LYS A 86 18.24 -6.00 -9.64
C LYS A 86 17.52 -5.63 -8.37
N VAL A 87 17.62 -6.49 -7.38
CA VAL A 87 17.12 -6.23 -6.04
C VAL A 87 18.29 -5.84 -5.15
N MET A 88 18.24 -4.62 -4.64
CA MET A 88 19.22 -4.15 -3.67
C MET A 88 18.73 -4.44 -2.26
N ILE A 89 19.49 -5.14 -1.46
CA ILE A 89 19.20 -5.42 -0.05
C ILE A 89 20.34 -4.89 0.79
N ASN A 90 20.06 -3.88 1.60
CA ASN A 90 21.06 -3.23 2.46
C ASN A 90 22.33 -2.82 1.70
N GLY A 91 22.16 -2.24 0.50
CA GLY A 91 23.25 -1.78 -0.37
C GLY A 91 24.00 -2.87 -1.14
N ARG A 92 23.56 -4.14 -1.05
CA ARG A 92 24.11 -5.25 -1.84
C ARG A 92 23.17 -5.64 -2.97
N GLU A 93 23.73 -5.92 -4.14
CA GLU A 93 22.98 -6.36 -5.30
C GLU A 93 22.68 -7.86 -5.25
N TYR A 94 21.45 -8.20 -5.57
CA TYR A 94 20.97 -9.58 -5.73
C TYR A 94 20.25 -9.72 -7.06
N SER A 95 20.48 -10.83 -7.77
CA SER A 95 19.67 -11.23 -8.91
C SER A 95 18.26 -11.57 -8.45
N PRO A 96 17.21 -11.26 -9.24
CA PRO A 96 15.82 -11.63 -8.93
C PRO A 96 15.64 -13.13 -8.65
N ASP A 97 16.42 -13.98 -9.32
CA ASP A 97 16.37 -15.46 -9.14
C ASP A 97 16.81 -15.92 -7.74
N LYS A 98 17.51 -15.08 -7.00
CA LYS A 98 18.00 -15.41 -5.65
C LYS A 98 17.09 -14.94 -4.53
N VAL A 99 16.00 -14.29 -4.86
CA VAL A 99 15.05 -13.71 -3.90
C VAL A 99 13.62 -14.04 -4.32
N LEU A 100 12.71 -14.04 -3.37
CA LEU A 100 11.28 -14.08 -3.67
C LEU A 100 10.77 -12.64 -3.65
N HIS A 101 10.43 -12.13 -4.80
CA HIS A 101 9.83 -10.81 -4.95
C HIS A 101 8.32 -10.95 -5.15
N PHE A 102 7.55 -10.31 -4.29
CA PHE A 102 6.10 -10.21 -4.37
C PHE A 102 5.73 -8.81 -4.81
N ALA A 103 5.09 -8.70 -5.96
CA ALA A 103 4.60 -7.43 -6.50
C ALA A 103 3.06 -7.44 -6.51
N LEU A 104 2.47 -6.33 -6.08
CA LEU A 104 1.04 -6.09 -6.09
C LEU A 104 0.74 -4.98 -7.09
N ASN A 105 -0.28 -5.18 -7.93
CA ASN A 105 -0.68 -4.21 -8.94
C ASN A 105 0.50 -3.77 -9.82
N PRO A 106 0.91 -4.61 -10.79
CA PRO A 106 2.07 -4.35 -11.63
C PRO A 106 2.03 -2.97 -12.27
N ASP A 107 3.16 -2.29 -12.27
CA ASP A 107 3.33 -1.01 -12.93
C ASP A 107 3.22 -1.17 -14.46
N SER A 108 2.65 -0.18 -15.14
CA SER A 108 2.43 -0.23 -16.57
C SER A 108 3.72 -0.13 -17.40
N TYR A 109 4.76 0.48 -16.83
CA TYR A 109 6.06 0.66 -17.50
C TYR A 109 7.06 -0.43 -17.09
N TYR A 110 7.07 -0.79 -15.81
CA TYR A 110 7.89 -1.86 -15.25
C TYR A 110 7.02 -2.98 -14.68
N PRO A 111 6.65 -3.99 -15.49
CA PRO A 111 5.71 -5.04 -15.06
C PRO A 111 6.15 -5.85 -13.83
N TRP A 112 7.44 -5.88 -13.54
CA TRP A 112 8.02 -6.54 -12.38
C TRP A 112 7.92 -5.69 -11.10
N LEU A 113 7.63 -4.40 -11.22
CA LEU A 113 7.48 -3.49 -10.08
C LEU A 113 6.01 -3.43 -9.68
N GLY A 114 5.74 -3.58 -8.40
CA GLY A 114 4.40 -3.37 -7.84
C GLY A 114 4.13 -1.90 -7.56
N THR A 115 2.86 -1.51 -7.69
CA THR A 115 2.38 -0.17 -7.33
C THR A 115 1.46 -0.28 -6.12
N GLY A 116 1.85 0.36 -5.02
CA GLY A 116 1.09 0.34 -3.77
C GLY A 116 0.01 1.41 -3.71
N TYR A 117 -0.89 1.24 -2.76
CA TYR A 117 -1.99 2.18 -2.48
C TYR A 117 -1.65 3.21 -1.41
N HIS A 118 -0.40 3.24 -0.94
CA HIS A 118 0.01 4.08 0.20
C HIS A 118 -0.32 5.56 0.00
N ILE A 119 -0.04 6.10 -1.20
CA ILE A 119 -0.31 7.52 -1.52
C ILE A 119 -1.82 7.78 -1.53
N ALA A 120 -2.58 6.97 -2.24
CA ALA A 120 -4.04 7.14 -2.34
C ALA A 120 -4.73 6.97 -0.97
N LEU A 121 -4.28 6.02 -0.16
CA LEU A 121 -4.80 5.82 1.20
C LEU A 121 -4.39 6.96 2.13
N GLY A 122 -3.20 7.52 1.97
CA GLY A 122 -2.73 8.68 2.72
C GLY A 122 -3.60 9.91 2.48
N ASP A 123 -3.90 10.22 1.23
CA ASP A 123 -4.77 11.34 0.87
C ASP A 123 -6.19 11.15 1.39
N LEU A 124 -6.74 9.95 1.25
CA LEU A 124 -8.06 9.63 1.79
C LEU A 124 -8.12 9.77 3.32
N ALA A 125 -7.11 9.28 4.02
CA ALA A 125 -7.01 9.39 5.47
C ALA A 125 -6.89 10.86 5.93
N ASN A 126 -6.13 11.68 5.21
CA ASN A 126 -6.01 13.11 5.48
C ASN A 126 -7.33 13.85 5.25
N ASN A 127 -8.04 13.54 4.16
CA ASN A 127 -9.36 14.11 3.88
C ASN A 127 -10.38 13.72 4.95
N LEU A 128 -10.40 12.46 5.37
CA LEU A 128 -11.25 11.99 6.47
C LEU A 128 -10.93 12.69 7.79
N LYS A 129 -9.65 12.88 8.10
CA LYS A 129 -9.19 13.58 9.30
C LYS A 129 -9.64 15.04 9.29
N GLN A 130 -9.55 15.73 8.16
CA GLN A 130 -10.01 17.10 8.00
C GLN A 130 -11.54 17.18 8.12
N ALA A 131 -12.29 16.30 7.48
CA ALA A 131 -13.74 16.22 7.58
C ALA A 131 -14.20 16.01 9.03
N SER A 132 -13.60 15.05 9.74
CA SER A 132 -13.88 14.79 11.15
C SER A 132 -13.52 15.99 12.05
N ALA A 133 -12.42 16.66 11.77
CA ALA A 133 -12.04 17.86 12.53
C ALA A 133 -13.04 19.02 12.32
N THR A 134 -13.50 19.22 11.08
CA THR A 134 -14.52 20.21 10.73
C THR A 134 -15.85 19.86 11.40
N GLU A 135 -16.31 18.62 11.31
CA GLU A 135 -17.52 18.15 11.96
C GLU A 135 -17.46 18.36 13.49
N LYS A 136 -16.34 17.95 14.11
CA LYS A 136 -16.11 18.16 15.54
C LYS A 136 -16.06 19.63 15.91
N GLY A 137 -15.46 20.48 15.06
CA GLY A 137 -15.46 21.93 15.20
C GLY A 137 -16.88 22.52 15.18
N PHE A 138 -17.70 22.08 14.24
CA PHE A 138 -19.11 22.48 14.16
C PHE A 138 -19.91 22.01 15.39
N MET A 139 -19.76 20.77 15.80
CA MET A 139 -20.48 20.22 16.96
C MET A 139 -20.04 20.83 18.29
N SER A 140 -18.76 21.18 18.43
CA SER A 140 -18.20 21.76 19.67
C SER A 140 -18.34 23.27 19.73
N SER A 141 -18.54 23.94 18.58
CA SER A 141 -18.74 25.39 18.59
C SER A 141 -20.13 25.70 19.11
N LYS A 142 -20.18 26.51 20.17
CA LYS A 142 -21.41 27.16 20.64
C LYS A 142 -21.93 28.20 19.64
N TRP A 143 -21.23 28.39 18.56
CA TRP A 143 -21.56 29.33 17.50
C TRP A 143 -22.57 28.68 16.56
N LYS A 144 -23.82 28.78 16.88
CA LYS A 144 -24.87 28.63 15.86
C LYS A 144 -24.82 29.92 15.02
N PRO A 145 -24.62 29.83 13.70
CA PRO A 145 -24.75 30.99 12.85
C PRO A 145 -26.23 31.42 12.85
N SER A 146 -26.56 32.31 13.76
CA SER A 146 -27.92 32.86 13.89
C SER A 146 -28.01 34.25 13.23
N LEU A 147 -27.03 34.64 12.45
CA LEU A 147 -27.08 35.86 11.69
C LEU A 147 -27.59 35.58 10.28
N ILE A 148 -28.89 35.66 10.08
CA ILE A 148 -29.48 35.82 8.76
C ILE A 148 -29.41 37.30 8.45
N VAL A 149 -28.41 37.75 7.69
CA VAL A 149 -28.39 39.10 7.13
C VAL A 149 -29.43 39.13 6.00
N LYS A 150 -30.63 39.53 6.34
CA LYS A 150 -31.64 39.87 5.35
C LYS A 150 -31.26 41.25 4.82
N VAL A 151 -30.58 41.29 3.70
CA VAL A 151 -30.40 42.53 2.94
C VAL A 151 -31.72 42.75 2.24
N ASP A 152 -32.60 43.53 2.83
CA ASP A 152 -33.66 44.12 2.05
C ASP A 152 -32.98 44.97 1.01
N ALA A 153 -33.23 44.71 -0.26
CA ALA A 153 -32.76 45.60 -1.30
C ALA A 153 -33.31 46.99 -0.92
N LEU A 154 -32.39 47.86 -0.51
CA LEU A 154 -32.68 49.26 -0.32
C LEU A 154 -33.19 49.79 -1.64
N THR A 155 -34.51 49.92 -1.75
CA THR A 155 -35.09 50.91 -2.62
C THR A 155 -34.67 52.27 -2.00
N GLU A 156 -33.50 52.72 -2.34
CA GLU A 156 -33.16 54.10 -2.16
C GLU A 156 -34.09 54.89 -3.07
N GLU A 157 -35.16 55.40 -2.50
CA GLU A 157 -35.85 56.53 -3.07
C GLU A 157 -34.89 57.69 -3.02
N PHE A 158 -34.14 57.85 -4.08
CA PHE A 158 -33.32 59.03 -4.27
C PHE A 158 -34.29 60.18 -4.56
N SER A 159 -34.68 60.88 -3.53
CA SER A 159 -35.32 62.17 -3.67
C SER A 159 -34.26 63.18 -4.12
N GLY A 160 -34.20 63.44 -5.39
CA GLY A 160 -33.37 64.53 -5.93
C GLY A 160 -33.92 65.86 -5.41
N PRO A 161 -33.14 66.94 -5.53
CA PRO A 161 -33.54 68.27 -5.02
C PRO A 161 -34.87 68.83 -5.58
N GLU A 162 -35.48 68.12 -6.51
CA GLU A 162 -36.79 68.48 -7.08
C GLU A 162 -37.93 67.51 -6.71
N GLY A 163 -37.72 66.62 -5.69
CA GLY A 163 -38.81 65.74 -5.21
C GLY A 163 -39.31 64.72 -6.20
N ARG A 164 -38.55 64.32 -7.22
CA ARG A 164 -38.87 63.23 -8.15
C ARG A 164 -38.19 61.96 -7.72
N SER A 165 -38.95 61.01 -7.26
CA SER A 165 -38.50 59.62 -7.15
C SER A 165 -38.20 59.06 -8.54
N ARG A 166 -37.08 58.49 -8.70
CA ARG A 166 -36.73 57.66 -9.86
C ARG A 166 -36.62 56.20 -9.45
#